data_c188159653f17804f62758ae4c7ae20c
#
_entry.id   c188159653f17804f62758ae4c7ae20c
#
_cell.length_a   1.000
_cell.length_b   1.000
_cell.length_c   1.000
_cell.angle_alpha   90.00
_cell.angle_beta   90.00
_cell.angle_gamma   90.00
#
_symmetry.space_group_name_H-M   'P 1'
#
loop_
_entity.id
_entity.type
_entity.pdbx_description
1 polymer ?
#
loop_
_entity_poly.entity_id
_entity_poly.type
_entity_poly.pdbx_seq_one_letter_code
_entity_poly.pdbx_strand_id
1 'polypeptide(L)'
;MAEMMDDSQFEDLDQDTNPREVRALVVEDETLIRLDIVETLREAGFNIVAEGSNGEEAIALAAEHEPDLIVMDVKMPGLDGVSAAERILASQRCAIVMLTAFSQKEIVDRARDAGAMAFLVKPFSPTDLLPAVEIALSRHQEIVSLEAEVTSLSEQFETRKRVDRAKGLLQDKMGLTEPEAFRWIQKTSMNRRLTMREVADAVIDQVGE
;
A
#
# COMPACT_ATOMS: atom_id res chain seq x y z
N MET A 1 38.22 -41.83 3.61
CA MET A 1 37.15 -41.85 2.60
C MET A 1 36.20 -40.74 2.97
N ALA A 2 36.42 -39.54 2.46
CA ALA A 2 35.58 -38.37 2.71
C ALA A 2 34.72 -38.20 1.45
N GLU A 3 33.42 -38.36 1.58
CA GLU A 3 32.48 -38.10 0.52
C GLU A 3 32.37 -36.60 0.32
N MET A 4 32.74 -36.18 -0.89
CA MET A 4 32.51 -34.82 -1.40
C MET A 4 30.98 -34.65 -1.55
N MET A 5 30.42 -33.77 -0.74
CA MET A 5 29.07 -33.25 -0.98
C MET A 5 29.12 -32.30 -2.16
N ASP A 6 28.27 -32.57 -3.13
CA ASP A 6 28.07 -31.85 -4.37
C ASP A 6 27.44 -30.46 -4.10
N ASP A 7 28.21 -29.42 -4.44
CA ASP A 7 27.83 -27.99 -4.32
C ASP A 7 26.81 -27.52 -5.35
N SER A 8 26.24 -28.44 -6.16
CA SER A 8 25.34 -28.07 -7.26
C SER A 8 23.87 -27.89 -6.87
N GLN A 9 23.50 -28.00 -5.59
CA GLN A 9 22.08 -27.89 -5.15
C GLN A 9 21.69 -26.52 -4.56
N PHE A 10 22.58 -25.52 -4.58
CA PHE A 10 22.27 -24.19 -4.04
C PHE A 10 22.04 -23.09 -5.11
N GLU A 11 22.05 -23.41 -6.40
CA GLU A 11 21.93 -22.42 -7.49
C GLU A 11 20.51 -22.14 -7.99
N ASP A 12 19.44 -22.71 -7.41
CA ASP A 12 18.09 -22.59 -7.98
C ASP A 12 17.05 -21.86 -7.07
N LEU A 13 17.47 -21.00 -6.15
CA LEU A 13 16.52 -20.28 -5.27
C LEU A 13 16.41 -18.77 -5.53
N ASP A 14 17.02 -18.23 -6.60
CA ASP A 14 17.08 -16.78 -6.83
C ASP A 14 16.65 -16.34 -8.24
N GLN A 15 15.64 -16.97 -8.84
CA GLN A 15 15.11 -16.56 -10.14
C GLN A 15 13.58 -16.52 -10.14
N ASP A 16 12.96 -15.59 -9.42
CA ASP A 16 11.63 -15.07 -9.80
C ASP A 16 11.21 -13.79 -9.02
N THR A 17 12.14 -12.90 -8.71
CA THR A 17 11.80 -11.52 -8.35
C THR A 17 12.39 -10.57 -9.37
N ASN A 18 11.79 -10.53 -10.56
CA ASN A 18 11.93 -9.35 -11.39
C ASN A 18 11.23 -8.21 -10.63
N PRO A 19 11.94 -7.23 -10.03
CA PRO A 19 11.29 -6.16 -9.31
C PRO A 19 10.33 -5.48 -10.29
N ARG A 20 9.03 -5.48 -9.96
CA ARG A 20 8.01 -4.80 -10.75
C ARG A 20 8.52 -3.39 -11.03
N GLU A 21 8.66 -3.06 -12.30
CA GLU A 21 9.09 -1.75 -12.74
C GLU A 21 8.16 -0.68 -12.15
N VAL A 22 8.71 0.23 -11.34
CA VAL A 22 7.92 1.27 -10.64
C VAL A 22 7.35 2.23 -11.67
N ARG A 23 6.03 2.34 -11.70
CA ARG A 23 5.27 3.19 -12.62
C ARG A 23 5.18 4.60 -12.06
N ALA A 24 5.73 5.58 -12.76
CA ALA A 24 5.80 6.96 -12.31
C ALA A 24 4.99 7.91 -13.19
N LEU A 25 4.26 8.82 -12.53
CA LEU A 25 3.59 9.98 -13.13
C LEU A 25 4.37 11.25 -12.75
N VAL A 26 4.67 12.10 -13.72
CA VAL A 26 5.34 13.40 -13.51
C VAL A 26 4.38 14.52 -13.86
N VAL A 27 4.17 15.46 -12.91
CA VAL A 27 3.26 16.62 -13.10
C VAL A 27 3.99 17.91 -12.76
N GLU A 28 4.25 18.71 -13.78
CA GLU A 28 5.02 19.97 -13.69
C GLU A 28 4.60 20.87 -14.83
N ASP A 29 4.25 22.12 -14.55
CA ASP A 29 3.80 23.07 -15.58
C ASP A 29 4.95 23.62 -16.44
N GLU A 30 6.16 23.72 -15.89
CA GLU A 30 7.35 24.11 -16.64
C GLU A 30 7.91 22.95 -17.46
N THR A 31 7.72 23.00 -18.79
CA THR A 31 8.09 21.89 -19.69
C THR A 31 9.54 21.45 -19.58
N LEU A 32 10.50 22.37 -19.41
CA LEU A 32 11.91 22.02 -19.30
C LEU A 32 12.22 21.27 -18.00
N ILE A 33 11.62 21.69 -16.89
CA ILE A 33 11.79 21.00 -15.60
C ILE A 33 11.13 19.61 -15.66
N ARG A 34 9.94 19.52 -16.27
CA ARG A 34 9.25 18.22 -16.45
C ARG A 34 10.09 17.24 -17.26
N LEU A 35 10.68 17.68 -18.37
CA LEU A 35 11.54 16.83 -19.20
C LEU A 35 12.78 16.37 -18.44
N ASP A 36 13.43 17.22 -17.66
CA ASP A 36 14.60 16.87 -16.84
C ASP A 36 14.25 15.83 -15.78
N ILE A 37 13.11 15.96 -15.11
CA ILE A 37 12.60 14.97 -14.15
C ILE A 37 12.34 13.63 -14.85
N VAL A 38 11.64 13.65 -15.98
CA VAL A 38 11.30 12.45 -16.76
C VAL A 38 12.54 11.73 -17.23
N GLU A 39 13.55 12.45 -17.76
CA GLU A 39 14.81 11.87 -18.19
C GLU A 39 15.56 11.24 -17.01
N THR A 40 15.68 11.97 -15.90
CA THR A 40 16.33 11.48 -14.68
C THR A 40 15.70 10.19 -14.16
N LEU A 41 14.37 10.13 -14.11
CA LEU A 41 13.66 8.95 -13.63
C LEU A 41 13.78 7.77 -14.60
N ARG A 42 13.72 8.01 -15.92
CA ARG A 42 13.93 6.95 -16.93
C ARG A 42 15.34 6.36 -16.87
N GLU A 43 16.36 7.21 -16.71
CA GLU A 43 17.74 6.76 -16.55
C GLU A 43 17.93 5.92 -15.28
N ALA A 44 17.16 6.19 -14.24
CA ALA A 44 17.14 5.43 -13.00
C ALA A 44 16.27 4.15 -13.07
N GLY A 45 15.64 3.85 -14.22
CA GLY A 45 14.87 2.61 -14.45
C GLY A 45 13.39 2.71 -14.08
N PHE A 46 12.84 3.91 -13.87
CA PHE A 46 11.40 4.10 -13.66
C PHE A 46 10.63 4.09 -14.98
N ASN A 47 9.44 3.51 -14.95
CA ASN A 47 8.51 3.53 -16.07
C ASN A 47 7.60 4.76 -16.01
N ILE A 48 7.84 5.76 -16.84
CA ILE A 48 7.01 6.97 -16.91
C ILE A 48 5.74 6.63 -17.69
N VAL A 49 4.63 6.48 -16.95
CA VAL A 49 3.33 6.08 -17.50
C VAL A 49 2.55 7.27 -18.06
N ALA A 50 2.75 8.47 -17.51
CA ALA A 50 2.13 9.68 -18.02
C ALA A 50 2.88 10.94 -17.55
N GLU A 51 2.60 12.06 -18.21
CA GLU A 51 3.09 13.39 -17.90
C GLU A 51 1.90 14.37 -17.87
N GLY A 52 1.84 15.25 -16.87
CA GLY A 52 0.81 16.27 -16.71
C GLY A 52 1.40 17.66 -16.47
N SER A 53 0.58 18.69 -16.58
CA SER A 53 0.98 20.09 -16.45
C SER A 53 0.17 20.89 -15.42
N ASN A 54 -0.81 20.27 -14.77
CA ASN A 54 -1.68 20.90 -13.77
C ASN A 54 -2.33 19.86 -12.86
N GLY A 55 -2.99 20.30 -11.78
CA GLY A 55 -3.58 19.43 -10.79
C GLY A 55 -4.80 18.65 -11.29
N GLU A 56 -5.58 19.18 -12.23
CA GLU A 56 -6.71 18.48 -12.83
C GLU A 56 -6.23 17.28 -13.69
N GLU A 57 -5.20 17.51 -14.51
CA GLU A 57 -4.54 16.44 -15.26
C GLU A 57 -3.93 15.40 -14.33
N ALA A 58 -3.28 15.82 -13.25
CA ALA A 58 -2.71 14.91 -12.26
C ALA A 58 -3.75 13.91 -11.73
N ILE A 59 -4.95 14.37 -11.37
CA ILE A 59 -6.04 13.52 -10.86
C ILE A 59 -6.54 12.56 -11.96
N ALA A 60 -6.76 13.06 -13.16
CA ALA A 60 -7.25 12.24 -14.28
C ALA A 60 -6.25 11.14 -14.67
N LEU A 61 -4.96 11.53 -14.83
CA LEU A 61 -3.89 10.60 -15.21
C LEU A 61 -3.58 9.59 -14.09
N ALA A 62 -3.66 10.01 -12.82
CA ALA A 62 -3.50 9.10 -11.70
C ALA A 62 -4.60 8.04 -11.67
N ALA A 63 -5.87 8.42 -11.93
CA ALA A 63 -6.98 7.48 -11.98
C ALA A 63 -6.91 6.53 -13.19
N GLU A 64 -6.40 7.00 -14.35
CA GLU A 64 -6.28 6.20 -15.57
C GLU A 64 -5.10 5.22 -15.50
N HIS A 65 -3.97 5.67 -14.97
CA HIS A 65 -2.72 4.91 -15.04
C HIS A 65 -2.34 4.21 -13.73
N GLU A 66 -3.00 4.50 -12.61
CA GLU A 66 -2.70 3.92 -11.27
C GLU A 66 -1.18 3.84 -11.01
N PRO A 67 -0.45 4.99 -10.96
CA PRO A 67 0.99 5.00 -10.75
C PRO A 67 1.37 4.58 -9.33
N ASP A 68 2.54 3.98 -9.18
CA ASP A 68 3.15 3.67 -7.87
C ASP A 68 3.81 4.91 -7.24
N LEU A 69 4.27 5.85 -8.10
CA LEU A 69 4.95 7.09 -7.73
C LEU A 69 4.37 8.28 -8.50
N ILE A 70 4.19 9.40 -7.82
CA ILE A 70 3.88 10.70 -8.43
C ILE A 70 4.93 11.71 -7.99
N VAL A 71 5.59 12.36 -8.95
CA VAL A 71 6.43 13.53 -8.72
C VAL A 71 5.65 14.75 -9.22
N MET A 72 5.29 15.66 -8.30
CA MET A 72 4.34 16.73 -8.61
C MET A 72 4.77 18.09 -8.04
N ASP A 73 4.71 19.13 -8.86
CA ASP A 73 4.91 20.49 -8.38
C ASP A 73 3.73 20.94 -7.50
N VAL A 74 4.07 21.72 -6.47
CA VAL A 74 3.08 22.35 -5.58
C VAL A 74 2.35 23.47 -6.29
N LYS A 75 3.06 24.32 -7.05
CA LYS A 75 2.50 25.51 -7.68
C LYS A 75 2.27 25.30 -9.17
N MET A 76 1.05 25.02 -9.53
CA MET A 76 0.62 24.87 -10.92
C MET A 76 -0.60 25.74 -11.21
N PRO A 77 -0.87 26.10 -12.48
CA PRO A 77 -2.09 26.80 -12.88
C PRO A 77 -3.35 25.98 -12.54
N GLY A 78 -4.42 26.65 -12.12
CA GLY A 78 -5.68 26.00 -11.75
C GLY A 78 -5.63 25.35 -10.38
N LEU A 79 -5.78 24.03 -10.32
CA LEU A 79 -5.69 23.27 -9.09
C LEU A 79 -4.23 23.07 -8.67
N ASP A 80 -3.88 23.49 -7.44
CA ASP A 80 -2.53 23.31 -6.90
C ASP A 80 -2.21 21.82 -6.61
N GLY A 81 -0.90 21.49 -6.59
CA GLY A 81 -0.45 20.11 -6.41
C GLY A 81 -0.83 19.50 -5.06
N VAL A 82 -0.92 20.31 -3.98
CA VAL A 82 -1.33 19.79 -2.66
C VAL A 82 -2.78 19.36 -2.69
N SER A 83 -3.67 20.19 -3.25
CA SER A 83 -5.08 19.85 -3.40
C SER A 83 -5.31 18.68 -4.36
N ALA A 84 -4.46 18.54 -5.39
CA ALA A 84 -4.49 17.38 -6.27
C ALA A 84 -4.08 16.11 -5.52
N ALA A 85 -3.00 16.15 -4.73
CA ALA A 85 -2.53 15.02 -3.93
C ALA A 85 -3.58 14.54 -2.92
N GLU A 86 -4.25 15.46 -2.21
CA GLU A 86 -5.36 15.12 -1.30
C GLU A 86 -6.44 14.30 -2.00
N ARG A 87 -6.86 14.72 -3.21
CA ARG A 87 -7.89 14.02 -3.98
C ARG A 87 -7.42 12.67 -4.51
N ILE A 88 -6.18 12.59 -4.98
CA ILE A 88 -5.59 11.34 -5.46
C ILE A 88 -5.50 10.34 -4.32
N LEU A 89 -4.93 10.71 -3.17
CA LEU A 89 -4.74 9.83 -2.03
C LEU A 89 -6.05 9.43 -1.33
N ALA A 90 -7.14 10.17 -1.55
CA ALA A 90 -8.49 9.78 -1.10
C ALA A 90 -9.04 8.57 -1.89
N SER A 91 -8.57 8.34 -3.12
CA SER A 91 -9.09 7.29 -4.03
C SER A 91 -8.13 6.13 -4.29
N GLN A 92 -6.83 6.36 -4.18
CA GLN A 92 -5.80 5.35 -4.47
C GLN A 92 -4.56 5.50 -3.58
N ARG A 93 -3.72 4.46 -3.54
CA ARG A 93 -2.47 4.43 -2.79
C ARG A 93 -1.30 4.58 -3.75
N CYS A 94 -0.48 5.62 -3.55
CA CYS A 94 0.77 5.83 -4.29
C CYS A 94 1.75 6.66 -3.45
N ALA A 95 3.04 6.58 -3.76
CA ALA A 95 4.03 7.47 -3.19
C ALA A 95 3.93 8.84 -3.87
N ILE A 96 4.00 9.94 -3.09
CA ILE A 96 4.01 11.30 -3.66
C ILE A 96 5.24 12.05 -3.18
N VAL A 97 6.02 12.58 -4.15
CA VAL A 97 7.11 13.53 -3.95
C VAL A 97 6.64 14.89 -4.43
N MET A 98 6.64 15.88 -3.53
CA MET A 98 6.27 17.26 -3.86
C MET A 98 7.49 18.09 -4.22
N LEU A 99 7.41 18.80 -5.33
CA LEU A 99 8.39 19.80 -5.74
C LEU A 99 7.91 21.19 -5.30
N THR A 100 8.77 22.01 -4.73
CA THR A 100 8.38 23.34 -4.27
C THR A 100 9.49 24.36 -4.49
N ALA A 101 9.13 25.55 -4.96
CA ALA A 101 10.06 26.68 -5.06
C ALA A 101 10.30 27.38 -3.71
N PHE A 102 9.53 27.04 -2.67
CA PHE A 102 9.57 27.73 -1.38
C PHE A 102 9.63 26.74 -0.22
N SER A 103 10.58 26.98 0.69
CA SER A 103 10.68 26.29 1.99
C SER A 103 9.69 26.86 3.04
N GLN A 104 8.56 27.47 2.62
CA GLN A 104 7.57 28.00 3.56
C GLN A 104 6.95 26.85 4.35
N LYS A 105 7.12 26.90 5.65
CA LYS A 105 6.67 25.86 6.60
C LYS A 105 5.19 25.50 6.39
N GLU A 106 4.35 26.48 6.11
CA GLU A 106 2.91 26.30 5.93
C GLU A 106 2.57 25.42 4.71
N ILE A 107 3.32 25.54 3.61
CA ILE A 107 3.13 24.72 2.41
C ILE A 107 3.60 23.28 2.66
N VAL A 108 4.74 23.14 3.33
CA VAL A 108 5.29 21.82 3.71
C VAL A 108 4.35 21.11 4.70
N ASP A 109 3.82 21.84 5.68
CA ASP A 109 2.86 21.27 6.65
C ASP A 109 1.56 20.84 5.94
N ARG A 110 0.97 21.66 5.06
CA ARG A 110 -0.20 21.28 4.26
C ARG A 110 0.04 20.04 3.41
N ALA A 111 1.16 20.00 2.69
CA ALA A 111 1.45 18.87 1.81
C ALA A 111 1.77 17.59 2.59
N ARG A 112 2.38 17.69 3.78
CA ARG A 112 2.54 16.55 4.69
C ARG A 112 1.17 16.05 5.19
N ASP A 113 0.28 16.96 5.60
CA ASP A 113 -1.06 16.63 6.07
C ASP A 113 -1.92 16.04 4.93
N ALA A 114 -1.65 16.42 3.67
CA ALA A 114 -2.20 15.82 2.46
C ALA A 114 -1.66 14.40 2.17
N GLY A 115 -0.62 13.95 2.88
CA GLY A 115 -0.03 12.62 2.72
C GLY A 115 1.19 12.54 1.81
N ALA A 116 1.79 13.68 1.42
CA ALA A 116 3.05 13.68 0.69
C ALA A 116 4.19 13.06 1.53
N MET A 117 4.97 12.18 0.91
CA MET A 117 5.96 11.35 1.62
C MET A 117 7.36 11.93 1.57
N ALA A 118 7.65 12.78 0.58
CA ALA A 118 8.91 13.52 0.48
C ALA A 118 8.69 14.89 -0.18
N PHE A 119 9.64 15.79 0.05
CA PHE A 119 9.65 17.16 -0.49
C PHE A 119 11.01 17.45 -1.09
N LEU A 120 11.01 18.13 -2.22
CA LEU A 120 12.21 18.58 -2.89
C LEU A 120 12.10 20.06 -3.22
N VAL A 121 13.09 20.85 -2.83
CA VAL A 121 13.10 22.30 -3.06
C VAL A 121 13.79 22.60 -4.38
N LYS A 122 13.13 23.39 -5.25
CA LYS A 122 13.70 23.89 -6.52
C LYS A 122 14.68 25.05 -6.23
N PRO A 123 15.83 25.14 -6.93
CA PRO A 123 16.32 24.19 -7.93
C PRO A 123 16.94 22.93 -7.30
N PHE A 124 16.79 21.79 -7.92
CA PHE A 124 17.33 20.49 -7.49
C PHE A 124 18.12 19.84 -8.63
N SER A 125 18.91 18.85 -8.28
CA SER A 125 19.68 18.02 -9.20
C SER A 125 19.17 16.56 -9.20
N PRO A 126 19.58 15.74 -10.16
CA PRO A 126 19.32 14.28 -10.12
C PRO A 126 19.76 13.62 -8.81
N THR A 127 20.88 14.08 -8.22
CA THR A 127 21.39 13.58 -6.93
C THR A 127 20.51 13.97 -5.73
N ASP A 128 19.60 14.92 -5.88
CA ASP A 128 18.63 15.29 -4.86
C ASP A 128 17.29 14.59 -5.10
N LEU A 129 16.88 14.45 -6.38
CA LEU A 129 15.60 13.85 -6.77
C LEU A 129 15.54 12.36 -6.44
N LEU A 130 16.56 11.58 -6.82
CA LEU A 130 16.51 10.12 -6.67
C LEU A 130 16.42 9.68 -5.20
N PRO A 131 17.21 10.21 -4.24
CA PRO A 131 17.04 9.89 -2.83
C PRO A 131 15.66 10.29 -2.28
N ALA A 132 15.09 11.41 -2.72
CA ALA A 132 13.74 11.83 -2.29
C ALA A 132 12.67 10.84 -2.79
N VAL A 133 12.81 10.32 -4.00
CA VAL A 133 11.94 9.28 -4.56
C VAL A 133 12.08 7.96 -3.79
N GLU A 134 13.29 7.53 -3.50
CA GLU A 134 13.55 6.31 -2.72
C GLU A 134 12.93 6.40 -1.31
N ILE A 135 13.09 7.55 -0.65
CA ILE A 135 12.46 7.79 0.66
C ILE A 135 10.93 7.73 0.56
N ALA A 136 10.35 8.34 -0.47
CA ALA A 136 8.90 8.33 -0.66
C ALA A 136 8.37 6.91 -0.89
N LEU A 137 9.01 6.12 -1.74
CA LEU A 137 8.65 4.74 -2.01
C LEU A 137 8.80 3.84 -0.77
N SER A 138 9.89 3.99 -0.02
CA SER A 138 10.11 3.24 1.22
C SER A 138 9.03 3.54 2.26
N ARG A 139 8.69 4.81 2.48
CA ARG A 139 7.61 5.22 3.38
C ARG A 139 6.25 4.69 2.94
N HIS A 140 5.99 4.73 1.64
CA HIS A 140 4.76 4.18 1.09
C HIS A 140 4.63 2.67 1.37
N GLN A 141 5.68 1.90 1.13
CA GLN A 141 5.71 0.47 1.42
C GLN A 141 5.50 0.18 2.92
N GLU A 142 6.11 0.96 3.81
CA GLU A 142 5.92 0.84 5.25
C GLU A 142 4.45 1.07 5.64
N ILE A 143 3.82 2.12 5.13
CA ILE A 143 2.40 2.44 5.40
C ILE A 143 1.50 1.30 4.90
N VAL A 144 1.68 0.82 3.67
CA VAL A 144 0.90 -0.28 3.09
C VAL A 144 1.06 -1.56 3.92
N SER A 145 2.28 -1.88 4.35
CA SER A 145 2.56 -3.05 5.20
C SER A 145 1.86 -2.95 6.56
N LEU A 146 1.92 -1.79 7.22
CA LEU A 146 1.25 -1.54 8.49
C LEU A 146 -0.29 -1.60 8.37
N GLU A 147 -0.86 -1.05 7.30
CA GLU A 147 -2.30 -1.14 7.03
C GLU A 147 -2.76 -2.58 6.82
N ALA A 148 -1.97 -3.39 6.10
CA ALA A 148 -2.25 -4.81 5.92
C ALA A 148 -2.19 -5.59 7.25
N GLU A 149 -1.22 -5.28 8.12
CA GLU A 149 -1.11 -5.88 9.45
C GLU A 149 -2.31 -5.51 10.33
N VAL A 150 -2.70 -4.23 10.38
CA VAL A 150 -3.88 -3.76 11.12
C VAL A 150 -5.15 -4.44 10.63
N THR A 151 -5.33 -4.58 9.32
CA THR A 151 -6.48 -5.28 8.72
C THR A 151 -6.50 -6.74 9.16
N SER A 152 -5.36 -7.45 9.06
CA SER A 152 -5.24 -8.85 9.48
C SER A 152 -5.55 -9.04 10.96
N LEU A 153 -5.02 -8.18 11.83
CA LEU A 153 -5.30 -8.23 13.27
C LEU A 153 -6.78 -7.97 13.59
N SER A 154 -7.40 -7.03 12.90
CA SER A 154 -8.83 -6.73 13.04
C SER A 154 -9.70 -7.92 12.63
N GLU A 155 -9.38 -8.59 11.52
CA GLU A 155 -10.06 -9.79 11.06
C GLU A 155 -9.91 -10.96 12.05
N GLN A 156 -8.72 -11.16 12.60
CA GLN A 156 -8.48 -12.18 13.63
C GLN A 156 -9.29 -11.89 14.90
N PHE A 157 -9.34 -10.63 15.32
CA PHE A 157 -10.13 -10.21 16.48
C PHE A 157 -11.64 -10.46 16.29
N GLU A 158 -12.19 -10.04 15.15
CA GLU A 158 -13.60 -10.31 14.83
C GLU A 158 -13.90 -11.79 14.70
N THR A 159 -13.00 -12.58 14.11
CA THR A 159 -13.13 -14.04 14.06
C THR A 159 -13.17 -14.65 15.45
N ARG A 160 -12.27 -14.24 16.34
CA ARG A 160 -12.25 -14.73 17.73
C ARG A 160 -13.55 -14.40 18.45
N LYS A 161 -14.03 -13.17 18.34
CA LYS A 161 -15.31 -12.73 18.94
C LYS A 161 -16.51 -13.54 18.44
N ARG A 162 -16.56 -13.86 17.14
CA ARG A 162 -17.60 -14.71 16.56
C ARG A 162 -17.53 -16.14 17.09
N VAL A 163 -16.32 -16.72 17.13
CA VAL A 163 -16.10 -18.06 17.68
C VAL A 163 -16.47 -18.14 19.15
N ASP A 164 -16.12 -17.14 19.97
CA ASP A 164 -16.47 -17.13 21.39
C ASP A 164 -18.00 -17.01 21.60
N ARG A 165 -18.70 -16.23 20.78
CA ARG A 165 -20.15 -16.16 20.81
C ARG A 165 -20.80 -17.49 20.41
N ALA A 166 -20.30 -18.14 19.36
CA ALA A 166 -20.79 -19.43 18.91
C ALA A 166 -20.57 -20.52 19.99
N LYS A 167 -19.41 -20.51 20.67
CA LYS A 167 -19.15 -21.41 21.81
C LYS A 167 -20.18 -21.22 22.90
N GLY A 168 -20.48 -19.98 23.29
CA GLY A 168 -21.50 -19.69 24.29
C GLY A 168 -22.87 -20.26 23.92
N LEU A 169 -23.32 -20.10 22.67
CA LEU A 169 -24.58 -20.66 22.19
C LEU A 169 -24.60 -22.20 22.20
N LEU A 170 -23.48 -22.83 21.80
CA LEU A 170 -23.36 -24.28 21.87
C LEU A 170 -23.36 -24.82 23.31
N GLN A 171 -22.76 -24.10 24.24
CA GLN A 171 -22.83 -24.40 25.68
C GLN A 171 -24.27 -24.32 26.21
N ASP A 172 -24.95 -23.21 25.93
CA ASP A 172 -26.28 -22.94 26.47
C ASP A 172 -27.36 -23.85 25.89
N LYS A 173 -27.32 -24.08 24.56
CA LYS A 173 -28.38 -24.83 23.86
C LYS A 173 -28.11 -26.32 23.73
N MET A 174 -26.84 -26.72 23.68
CA MET A 174 -26.45 -28.14 23.51
C MET A 174 -25.78 -28.77 24.72
N GLY A 175 -25.57 -28.02 25.81
CA GLY A 175 -24.98 -28.52 27.06
C GLY A 175 -23.49 -28.90 26.94
N LEU A 176 -22.79 -28.42 25.91
CA LEU A 176 -21.38 -28.68 25.70
C LEU A 176 -20.52 -27.88 26.68
N THR A 177 -19.38 -28.45 27.10
CA THR A 177 -18.36 -27.70 27.79
C THR A 177 -17.61 -26.81 26.80
N GLU A 178 -16.93 -25.75 27.28
CA GLU A 178 -16.18 -24.83 26.40
C GLU A 178 -15.16 -25.58 25.49
N PRO A 179 -14.35 -26.53 25.98
CA PRO A 179 -13.44 -27.31 25.15
C PRO A 179 -14.15 -28.17 24.10
N GLU A 180 -15.35 -28.66 24.40
CA GLU A 180 -16.16 -29.45 23.47
C GLU A 180 -16.77 -28.60 22.39
N ALA A 181 -17.29 -27.43 22.74
CA ALA A 181 -17.82 -26.45 21.80
C ALA A 181 -16.73 -25.97 20.81
N PHE A 182 -15.54 -25.66 21.31
CA PHE A 182 -14.41 -25.30 20.47
C PHE A 182 -14.00 -26.41 19.50
N ARG A 183 -13.86 -27.62 20.01
CA ARG A 183 -13.54 -28.82 19.18
C ARG A 183 -14.60 -29.11 18.15
N TRP A 184 -15.88 -28.89 18.47
CA TRP A 184 -16.98 -29.05 17.53
C TRP A 184 -16.87 -28.05 16.36
N ILE A 185 -16.62 -26.74 16.64
CA ILE A 185 -16.42 -25.73 15.61
C ILE A 185 -15.23 -26.12 14.74
N GLN A 186 -14.08 -26.43 15.34
CA GLN A 186 -12.87 -26.83 14.63
C GLN A 186 -13.07 -28.04 13.74
N LYS A 187 -13.66 -29.10 14.24
CA LYS A 187 -13.92 -30.33 13.48
C LYS A 187 -14.90 -30.08 12.33
N THR A 188 -15.91 -29.23 12.54
CA THR A 188 -16.88 -28.88 11.52
C THR A 188 -16.23 -28.05 10.41
N SER A 189 -15.34 -27.10 10.75
CA SER A 189 -14.58 -26.31 9.77
C SER A 189 -13.71 -27.21 8.89
N MET A 190 -12.98 -28.14 9.48
CA MET A 190 -12.14 -29.11 8.74
C MET A 190 -12.97 -30.04 7.84
N ASN A 191 -14.05 -30.62 8.35
CA ASN A 191 -14.88 -31.57 7.61
C ASN A 191 -15.63 -30.92 6.44
N ARG A 192 -16.04 -29.68 6.58
CA ARG A 192 -16.81 -28.95 5.56
C ARG A 192 -15.94 -28.03 4.68
N ARG A 193 -14.63 -27.94 4.94
CA ARG A 193 -13.69 -27.03 4.27
C ARG A 193 -14.12 -25.57 4.38
N LEU A 194 -14.64 -25.20 5.53
CA LEU A 194 -15.05 -23.83 5.89
C LEU A 194 -14.03 -23.24 6.86
N THR A 195 -13.97 -21.93 6.94
CA THR A 195 -13.23 -21.23 7.99
C THR A 195 -13.93 -21.36 9.34
N MET A 196 -13.21 -21.22 10.44
CA MET A 196 -13.83 -21.20 11.78
C MET A 196 -14.85 -20.05 11.93
N ARG A 197 -14.65 -18.93 11.25
CA ARG A 197 -15.58 -17.81 11.21
C ARG A 197 -16.91 -18.20 10.54
N GLU A 198 -16.87 -18.81 9.36
CA GLU A 198 -18.08 -19.26 8.65
C GLU A 198 -18.87 -20.27 9.46
N VAL A 199 -18.20 -21.19 10.15
CA VAL A 199 -18.87 -22.14 11.05
C VAL A 199 -19.48 -21.41 12.26
N ALA A 200 -18.78 -20.46 12.84
CA ALA A 200 -19.28 -19.67 13.97
C ALA A 200 -20.49 -18.82 13.57
N ASP A 201 -20.45 -18.18 12.40
CA ASP A 201 -21.58 -17.41 11.87
C ASP A 201 -22.79 -18.31 11.63
N ALA A 202 -22.63 -19.49 11.04
CA ALA A 202 -23.69 -20.45 10.85
C ALA A 202 -24.34 -20.92 12.19
N VAL A 203 -23.52 -21.12 13.24
CA VAL A 203 -24.03 -21.43 14.58
C VAL A 203 -24.81 -20.25 15.16
N ILE A 204 -24.31 -19.02 15.02
CA ILE A 204 -24.98 -17.82 15.52
C ILE A 204 -26.33 -17.64 14.84
N ASP A 205 -26.40 -17.86 13.53
CA ASP A 205 -27.63 -17.67 12.75
C ASP A 205 -28.66 -18.79 13.01
N GLN A 206 -28.24 -20.04 13.21
CA GLN A 206 -29.15 -21.19 13.38
C GLN A 206 -29.55 -21.45 14.85
N VAL A 207 -28.71 -21.09 15.80
CA VAL A 207 -28.86 -21.41 17.23
C VAL A 207 -29.12 -20.16 18.06
N GLY A 208 -28.85 -18.96 17.51
CA GLY A 208 -28.98 -17.68 18.19
C GLY A 208 -30.41 -17.10 18.24
N GLU A 209 -31.38 -17.73 17.54
CA GLU A 209 -32.82 -17.49 17.69
C GLU A 209 -33.35 -18.36 18.84
#